data_8caecb8e669f8c25a6d4ea14dc3cf878
#
_entry.id   8caecb8e669f8c25a6d4ea14dc3cf878
#
_cell.length_a   1.000
_cell.length_b   1.000
_cell.length_c   1.000
_cell.angle_alpha   90.00
_cell.angle_beta   90.00
_cell.angle_gamma   90.00
#
_symmetry.space_group_name_H-M   'P 1'
#
loop_
_entity.id
_entity.type
_entity.pdbx_description
1 polymer ?
#
loop_
_entity_poly.entity_id
_entity_poly.type
_entity_poly.pdbx_seq_one_letter_code
_entity_poly.pdbx_strand_id
1 'polypeptide(L)'
;GGVPCDYDRIFSIVEEKKKLFHPANKLQEAIGRVIVMADAAHAFGATWHGKPVGSIADFSNFSFHAVKNFTTAEGGAVAWRDIEGIDNEEIYHQYQLLSLHGQSKDALAKTQLGAWEYDIIGPWFKCNMTDVVAGIGLAQMKRYKGLLARRKEIISRYDAALKPLGIEVLDHYTDEYQSSGHLYLT
;
A
#
# COMPACT_ATOMS: atom_id res chain seq x y z
N GLY A 1 -14.24 0.86 0.88
CA GLY A 1 -14.58 2.03 1.68
C GLY A 1 -13.40 2.68 2.40
N GLY A 2 -12.23 2.06 2.45
CA GLY A 2 -11.08 2.55 3.22
C GLY A 2 -10.98 1.98 4.63
N VAL A 3 -11.83 1.02 4.96
CA VAL A 3 -11.79 0.26 6.22
C VAL A 3 -10.76 -0.87 6.09
N PRO A 4 -9.87 -1.06 7.08
CA PRO A 4 -8.94 -2.18 7.11
C PRO A 4 -9.66 -3.53 7.22
N CYS A 5 -9.03 -4.59 6.71
CA CYS A 5 -9.45 -5.97 6.99
C CYS A 5 -9.09 -6.37 8.43
N ASP A 6 -9.72 -7.43 8.94
CA ASP A 6 -9.31 -8.08 10.18
C ASP A 6 -7.98 -8.84 9.96
N TYR A 7 -6.89 -8.12 10.12
CA TYR A 7 -5.54 -8.66 9.90
C TYR A 7 -5.17 -9.72 10.93
N ASP A 8 -5.65 -9.61 12.16
CA ASP A 8 -5.32 -10.58 13.23
C ASP A 8 -5.90 -11.94 12.88
N ARG A 9 -7.14 -11.97 12.39
CA ARG A 9 -7.77 -13.21 11.94
C ARG A 9 -7.11 -13.78 10.70
N ILE A 10 -6.75 -12.91 9.73
CA ILE A 10 -6.03 -13.34 8.50
C ILE A 10 -4.70 -13.98 8.88
N PHE A 11 -3.90 -13.34 9.73
CA PHE A 11 -2.61 -13.88 10.15
C PHE A 11 -2.76 -15.15 10.98
N SER A 12 -3.75 -15.24 11.85
CA SER A 12 -4.07 -16.46 12.60
C SER A 12 -4.33 -17.64 11.64
N ILE A 13 -5.14 -17.43 10.60
CA ILE A 13 -5.46 -18.48 9.61
C ILE A 13 -4.20 -18.91 8.84
N VAL A 14 -3.39 -17.98 8.35
CA VAL A 14 -2.19 -18.36 7.55
C VAL A 14 -1.15 -19.05 8.41
N GLU A 15 -1.03 -18.69 9.69
CA GLU A 15 -0.15 -19.39 10.63
C GLU A 15 -0.68 -20.81 10.96
N GLU A 16 -1.98 -20.98 11.18
CA GLU A 16 -2.58 -22.30 11.41
C GLU A 16 -2.33 -23.24 10.22
N LYS A 17 -2.42 -22.71 9.00
CA LYS A 17 -2.30 -23.47 7.75
C LYS A 17 -0.87 -23.57 7.19
N LYS A 18 0.13 -23.00 7.86
CA LYS A 18 1.52 -22.97 7.34
C LYS A 18 2.11 -24.34 7.03
N LYS A 19 1.65 -25.40 7.70
CA LYS A 19 2.09 -26.78 7.43
C LYS A 19 1.71 -27.28 6.03
N LEU A 20 0.74 -26.65 5.38
CA LEU A 20 0.29 -26.97 4.03
C LEU A 20 1.05 -26.17 2.96
N PHE A 21 1.86 -25.22 3.38
CA PHE A 21 2.59 -24.34 2.49
C PHE A 21 3.91 -24.96 2.03
N HIS A 22 4.18 -24.91 0.74
CA HIS A 22 5.41 -25.35 0.11
C HIS A 22 6.05 -24.16 -0.62
N PRO A 23 7.17 -23.61 -0.13
CA PRO A 23 7.80 -22.46 -0.75
C PRO A 23 8.37 -22.82 -2.13
N ALA A 24 8.24 -21.92 -3.09
CA ALA A 24 8.78 -22.05 -4.44
C ALA A 24 10.02 -21.16 -4.70
N ASN A 25 10.37 -20.29 -3.76
CA ASN A 25 11.52 -19.40 -3.87
C ASN A 25 12.00 -18.94 -2.49
N LYS A 26 13.18 -18.30 -2.46
CA LYS A 26 13.85 -17.81 -1.24
C LYS A 26 12.97 -16.88 -0.39
N LEU A 27 12.22 -15.98 -1.00
CA LEU A 27 11.32 -15.06 -0.29
C LEU A 27 10.21 -15.82 0.43
N GLN A 28 9.58 -16.77 -0.26
CA GLN A 28 8.53 -17.60 0.33
C GLN A 28 9.07 -18.51 1.43
N GLU A 29 10.29 -19.01 1.27
CA GLU A 29 10.98 -19.82 2.30
C GLU A 29 11.24 -18.98 3.57
N ALA A 30 11.73 -17.75 3.42
CA ALA A 30 11.98 -16.83 4.53
C ALA A 30 10.70 -16.47 5.28
N ILE A 31 9.57 -16.27 4.59
CA ILE A 31 8.27 -16.01 5.21
C ILE A 31 7.67 -17.28 5.84
N GLY A 32 7.92 -18.46 5.26
CA GLY A 32 7.54 -19.78 5.80
C GLY A 32 6.04 -20.09 5.82
N ARG A 33 5.19 -19.27 5.19
CA ARG A 33 3.74 -19.41 5.06
C ARG A 33 3.24 -18.69 3.81
N VAL A 34 1.95 -18.79 3.54
CA VAL A 34 1.30 -17.97 2.50
C VAL A 34 1.54 -16.50 2.78
N ILE A 35 1.99 -15.77 1.76
CA ILE A 35 2.22 -14.32 1.83
C ILE A 35 0.87 -13.60 1.93
N VAL A 36 0.76 -12.67 2.87
CA VAL A 36 -0.39 -11.78 3.00
C VAL A 36 -0.09 -10.49 2.22
N MET A 37 -0.80 -10.30 1.11
CA MET A 37 -0.72 -9.09 0.31
C MET A 37 -2.01 -8.29 0.46
N ALA A 38 -1.90 -7.05 0.94
CA ALA A 38 -3.04 -6.17 1.10
C ALA A 38 -3.24 -5.30 -0.14
N ASP A 39 -4.41 -5.40 -0.79
CA ASP A 39 -4.88 -4.35 -1.66
C ASP A 39 -5.39 -3.19 -0.80
N ALA A 40 -4.48 -2.26 -0.51
CA ALA A 40 -4.71 -1.08 0.31
C ALA A 40 -5.01 0.17 -0.54
N ALA A 41 -5.48 0.00 -1.79
CA ALA A 41 -5.75 1.10 -2.72
C ALA A 41 -6.67 2.18 -2.16
N HIS A 42 -7.55 1.85 -1.21
CA HIS A 42 -8.45 2.76 -0.52
C HIS A 42 -8.02 3.09 0.92
N ALA A 43 -6.93 2.51 1.41
CA ALA A 43 -6.61 2.52 2.83
C ALA A 43 -5.37 3.37 3.20
N PHE A 44 -4.87 4.21 2.29
CA PHE A 44 -3.77 5.11 2.60
C PHE A 44 -4.19 6.06 3.74
N GLY A 45 -3.47 6.00 4.87
CA GLY A 45 -3.79 6.74 6.10
C GLY A 45 -4.73 6.02 7.07
N ALA A 46 -5.25 4.84 6.72
CA ALA A 46 -5.98 3.98 7.67
C ALA A 46 -5.03 3.32 8.67
N THR A 47 -5.56 2.96 9.84
CA THR A 47 -4.80 2.26 10.88
C THR A 47 -5.57 1.07 11.43
N TRP A 48 -4.83 0.03 11.84
CA TRP A 48 -5.30 -1.15 12.57
C TRP A 48 -4.52 -1.24 13.89
N HIS A 49 -5.21 -1.27 15.03
CA HIS A 49 -4.60 -1.18 16.37
C HIS A 49 -3.54 -0.07 16.48
N GLY A 50 -3.86 1.10 15.90
CA GLY A 50 -2.99 2.26 15.91
C GLY A 50 -1.78 2.20 14.94
N LYS A 51 -1.55 1.09 14.26
CA LYS A 51 -0.47 0.93 13.27
C LYS A 51 -0.96 1.29 11.86
N PRO A 52 -0.17 1.99 11.04
CA PRO A 52 -0.52 2.23 9.65
C PRO A 52 -0.74 0.93 8.88
N VAL A 53 -1.79 0.85 8.06
CA VAL A 53 -2.14 -0.35 7.27
C VAL A 53 -0.96 -0.85 6.43
N GLY A 54 -0.14 0.05 5.88
CA GLY A 54 1.05 -0.31 5.10
C GLY A 54 2.15 -1.06 5.86
N SER A 55 2.07 -1.12 7.20
CA SER A 55 3.07 -1.80 8.05
C SER A 55 2.58 -3.15 8.62
N ILE A 56 1.41 -3.65 8.19
CA ILE A 56 0.76 -4.81 8.83
C ILE A 56 0.88 -6.06 7.98
N ALA A 57 0.41 -6.03 6.74
CA ALA A 57 0.57 -7.13 5.80
C ALA A 57 2.04 -7.31 5.39
N ASP A 58 2.41 -8.46 4.85
CA ASP A 58 3.76 -8.67 4.34
C ASP A 58 4.09 -7.67 3.23
N PHE A 59 3.11 -7.44 2.34
CA PHE A 59 3.15 -6.40 1.30
C PHE A 59 1.81 -5.65 1.27
N SER A 60 1.84 -4.35 1.01
CA SER A 60 0.65 -3.50 0.89
C SER A 60 0.77 -2.60 -0.33
N ASN A 61 -0.25 -2.62 -1.19
CA ASN A 61 -0.29 -1.84 -2.42
C ASN A 61 -1.24 -0.65 -2.23
N PHE A 62 -0.76 0.55 -2.55
CA PHE A 62 -1.55 1.78 -2.52
C PHE A 62 -1.76 2.33 -3.93
N SER A 63 -2.93 2.88 -4.17
CA SER A 63 -3.23 3.63 -5.39
C SER A 63 -3.23 5.13 -5.11
N PHE A 64 -2.60 5.90 -5.98
CA PHE A 64 -2.60 7.36 -5.98
C PHE A 64 -3.30 7.92 -7.23
N HIS A 65 -4.17 7.11 -7.84
CA HIS A 65 -5.02 7.54 -8.93
C HIS A 65 -5.88 8.77 -8.54
N ALA A 66 -6.32 9.54 -9.52
CA ALA A 66 -7.01 10.82 -9.36
C ALA A 66 -8.18 10.83 -8.36
N VAL A 67 -8.92 9.72 -8.24
CA VAL A 67 -10.10 9.62 -7.36
C VAL A 67 -9.76 9.19 -5.93
N LYS A 68 -8.50 8.89 -5.62
CA LYS A 68 -8.10 8.44 -4.28
C LYS A 68 -7.96 9.61 -3.31
N ASN A 69 -7.99 9.30 -2.01
CA ASN A 69 -7.84 10.30 -0.95
C ASN A 69 -6.52 11.05 -1.04
N PHE A 70 -5.45 10.31 -1.27
CA PHE A 70 -4.13 10.82 -1.62
C PHE A 70 -3.93 10.57 -3.10
N THR A 71 -3.60 11.60 -3.86
CA THR A 71 -3.48 11.47 -5.32
C THR A 71 -2.25 12.15 -5.86
N THR A 72 -1.69 11.53 -6.89
CA THR A 72 -0.66 12.10 -7.77
C THR A 72 -1.15 12.19 -9.22
N ALA A 73 -2.47 12.24 -9.44
CA ALA A 73 -3.20 12.04 -10.68
C ALA A 73 -3.13 10.57 -11.15
N GLU A 74 -1.96 10.06 -11.41
CA GLU A 74 -1.65 8.65 -11.61
C GLU A 74 -0.45 8.28 -10.74
N GLY A 75 -0.49 7.09 -10.14
CA GLY A 75 0.60 6.59 -9.32
C GLY A 75 0.15 5.55 -8.29
N GLY A 76 1.11 5.09 -7.55
CA GLY A 76 0.93 4.13 -6.46
C GLY A 76 2.22 3.94 -5.68
N ALA A 77 2.12 3.17 -4.63
CA ALA A 77 3.27 2.75 -3.83
C ALA A 77 3.07 1.33 -3.32
N VAL A 78 4.17 0.65 -3.09
CA VAL A 78 4.21 -0.62 -2.36
C VAL A 78 4.99 -0.40 -1.08
N ALA A 79 4.45 -0.88 0.03
CA ALA A 79 5.15 -0.99 1.30
C ALA A 79 5.25 -2.46 1.68
N TRP A 80 6.32 -2.83 2.36
CA TRP A 80 6.51 -4.18 2.89
C TRP A 80 7.14 -4.15 4.28
N ARG A 81 6.98 -5.24 5.00
CA ARG A 81 7.60 -5.44 6.30
C ARG A 81 9.01 -5.97 6.13
N ASP A 82 9.85 -5.73 7.12
CA ASP A 82 11.14 -6.43 7.20
C ASP A 82 10.90 -7.95 7.26
N ILE A 83 11.61 -8.69 6.40
CA ILE A 83 11.53 -10.13 6.29
C ILE A 83 12.89 -10.68 6.70
N GLU A 84 12.91 -11.47 7.77
CA GLU A 84 14.15 -12.04 8.28
C GLU A 84 14.88 -12.87 7.19
N GLY A 85 16.17 -12.59 7.01
CA GLY A 85 17.00 -13.25 6.01
C GLY A 85 16.85 -12.73 4.57
N ILE A 86 16.05 -11.68 4.34
CA ILE A 86 15.92 -11.00 3.05
C ILE A 86 16.34 -9.53 3.20
N ASP A 87 17.23 -9.09 2.31
CA ASP A 87 17.65 -7.70 2.27
C ASP A 87 16.56 -6.83 1.63
N ASN A 88 16.20 -5.72 2.29
CA ASN A 88 15.24 -4.75 1.77
C ASN A 88 15.69 -4.13 0.44
N GLU A 89 17.00 -3.95 0.25
CA GLU A 89 17.55 -3.47 -1.02
C GLU A 89 17.34 -4.48 -2.16
N GLU A 90 17.35 -5.78 -1.88
CA GLU A 90 17.02 -6.81 -2.87
C GLU A 90 15.56 -6.70 -3.31
N ILE A 91 14.61 -6.52 -2.36
CA ILE A 91 13.20 -6.31 -2.66
C ILE A 91 13.01 -5.01 -3.45
N TYR A 92 13.61 -3.92 -3.01
CA TYR A 92 13.54 -2.62 -3.69
C TYR A 92 14.06 -2.70 -5.12
N HIS A 93 15.21 -3.33 -5.33
CA HIS A 93 15.79 -3.53 -6.66
C HIS A 93 14.86 -4.35 -7.57
N GLN A 94 14.21 -5.39 -7.06
CA GLN A 94 13.22 -6.16 -7.83
C GLN A 94 12.03 -5.28 -8.26
N TYR A 95 11.51 -4.44 -7.38
CA TYR A 95 10.45 -3.50 -7.74
C TYR A 95 10.91 -2.47 -8.79
N GLN A 96 12.14 -1.98 -8.70
CA GLN A 96 12.71 -1.10 -9.73
C GLN A 96 12.75 -1.80 -11.10
N LEU A 97 13.27 -3.02 -11.16
CA LEU A 97 13.31 -3.82 -12.39
C LEU A 97 11.91 -4.03 -12.98
N LEU A 98 10.96 -4.44 -12.14
CA LEU A 98 9.57 -4.72 -12.54
C LEU A 98 8.86 -3.45 -13.05
N SER A 99 9.13 -2.29 -12.47
CA SER A 99 8.47 -1.03 -12.82
C SER A 99 9.16 -0.24 -13.93
N LEU A 100 10.42 -0.57 -14.24
CA LEU A 100 11.26 0.14 -15.20
C LEU A 100 11.68 -0.77 -16.38
N HIS A 101 10.76 -1.54 -16.91
CA HIS A 101 10.91 -2.46 -18.06
C HIS A 101 12.16 -3.36 -18.02
N GLY A 102 12.61 -3.76 -16.84
CA GLY A 102 13.79 -4.61 -16.67
C GLY A 102 15.12 -3.94 -16.87
N GLN A 103 15.18 -2.63 -16.84
CA GLN A 103 16.40 -1.87 -17.00
C GLN A 103 17.33 -2.07 -15.79
N SER A 104 18.57 -2.52 -16.05
CA SER A 104 19.54 -2.87 -14.99
C SER A 104 20.11 -1.67 -14.21
N LYS A 105 19.92 -0.45 -14.69
CA LYS A 105 20.37 0.79 -14.03
C LYS A 105 19.25 1.81 -14.00
N ASP A 106 19.06 2.44 -12.88
CA ASP A 106 18.15 3.57 -12.73
C ASP A 106 18.77 4.90 -13.22
N ALA A 107 18.01 6.00 -13.12
CA ALA A 107 18.47 7.31 -13.56
C ALA A 107 19.67 7.83 -12.76
N LEU A 108 19.74 7.52 -11.46
CA LEU A 108 20.84 7.94 -10.59
C LEU A 108 22.15 7.22 -10.93
N ALA A 109 22.07 5.91 -11.20
CA ALA A 109 23.23 5.13 -11.61
C ALA A 109 23.81 5.56 -12.96
N LYS A 110 23.03 6.26 -13.80
CA LYS A 110 23.45 6.78 -15.12
C LYS A 110 24.15 8.13 -15.07
N THR A 111 24.29 8.77 -13.91
CA THR A 111 24.89 10.10 -13.80
C THR A 111 26.43 10.11 -13.93
N GLN A 112 27.07 8.96 -13.85
CA GLN A 112 28.52 8.84 -14.02
C GLN A 112 28.93 8.79 -15.50
N LEU A 113 30.12 9.28 -15.79
CA LEU A 113 30.67 9.28 -17.16
C LEU A 113 30.72 7.86 -17.72
N GLY A 114 30.13 7.59 -18.90
CA GLY A 114 30.03 6.26 -19.49
C GLY A 114 28.95 5.35 -18.92
N ALA A 115 28.17 5.80 -17.94
CA ALA A 115 27.13 4.98 -17.28
C ALA A 115 25.77 4.94 -18.03
N TRP A 116 25.72 5.50 -19.23
CA TRP A 116 24.49 5.52 -20.06
C TRP A 116 24.10 4.13 -20.60
N GLU A 117 25.05 3.21 -20.71
CA GLU A 117 24.80 1.83 -21.11
C GLU A 117 24.08 1.06 -19.99
N TYR A 118 23.04 0.35 -20.34
CA TYR A 118 22.28 -0.54 -19.44
C TYR A 118 21.77 -1.74 -20.24
N ASP A 119 21.48 -2.82 -19.52
CA ASP A 119 20.88 -4.03 -20.06
C ASP A 119 19.40 -4.07 -19.74
N ILE A 120 18.62 -4.73 -20.60
CA ILE A 120 17.24 -5.14 -20.32
C ILE A 120 17.29 -6.60 -19.91
N ILE A 121 17.10 -6.85 -18.62
CA ILE A 121 17.23 -8.20 -18.04
C ILE A 121 15.91 -8.97 -17.96
N GLY A 122 14.79 -8.34 -18.34
CA GLY A 122 13.49 -8.99 -18.41
C GLY A 122 12.42 -8.13 -19.07
N PRO A 123 11.38 -8.74 -19.65
CA PRO A 123 10.32 -8.04 -20.38
C PRO A 123 9.21 -7.59 -19.43
N TRP A 124 9.51 -6.70 -18.49
CA TRP A 124 8.57 -6.24 -17.47
C TRP A 124 7.91 -4.90 -17.82
N PHE A 125 7.22 -4.29 -16.85
CA PHE A 125 6.36 -3.14 -17.06
C PHE A 125 7.14 -1.81 -17.10
N LYS A 126 6.53 -0.79 -17.69
CA LYS A 126 6.98 0.59 -17.59
C LYS A 126 5.92 1.38 -16.83
N CYS A 127 6.06 1.45 -15.52
CA CYS A 127 5.08 2.08 -14.61
C CYS A 127 5.75 2.84 -13.45
N ASN A 128 6.99 3.27 -13.61
CA ASN A 128 7.68 4.07 -12.60
C ASN A 128 7.02 5.45 -12.47
N MET A 129 6.99 5.97 -11.26
CA MET A 129 6.55 7.33 -10.97
C MET A 129 7.57 8.34 -11.52
N THR A 130 7.10 9.39 -12.19
CA THR A 130 7.96 10.49 -12.66
C THR A 130 8.13 11.55 -11.57
N ASP A 131 9.20 12.34 -11.63
CA ASP A 131 9.48 13.39 -10.63
C ASP A 131 8.37 14.46 -10.57
N VAL A 132 7.74 14.79 -11.72
CA VAL A 132 6.60 15.71 -11.76
C VAL A 132 5.43 15.18 -10.93
N VAL A 133 5.10 13.92 -11.10
CA VAL A 133 4.03 13.23 -10.37
C VAL A 133 4.39 13.07 -8.88
N ALA A 134 5.64 12.74 -8.58
CA ALA A 134 6.16 12.70 -7.21
C ALA A 134 6.06 14.07 -6.52
N GLY A 135 6.36 15.15 -7.24
CA GLY A 135 6.21 16.53 -6.74
C GLY A 135 4.76 16.86 -6.33
N ILE A 136 3.77 16.39 -7.09
CA ILE A 136 2.34 16.49 -6.70
C ILE A 136 2.11 15.72 -5.39
N GLY A 137 2.65 14.51 -5.27
CA GLY A 137 2.57 13.70 -4.06
C GLY A 137 3.14 14.40 -2.83
N LEU A 138 4.30 15.04 -2.95
CA LEU A 138 4.90 15.81 -1.86
C LEU A 138 4.01 16.98 -1.41
N ALA A 139 3.35 17.66 -2.34
CA ALA A 139 2.40 18.73 -2.03
C ALA A 139 1.13 18.18 -1.32
N GLN A 140 0.61 17.04 -1.78
CA GLN A 140 -0.53 16.35 -1.15
C GLN A 140 -0.18 15.87 0.26
N MET A 141 1.01 15.31 0.47
CA MET A 141 1.46 14.78 1.76
C MET A 141 1.42 15.85 2.86
N LYS A 142 1.83 17.08 2.55
CA LYS A 142 1.78 18.21 3.50
C LYS A 142 0.37 18.51 4.01
N ARG A 143 -0.66 18.23 3.22
CA ARG A 143 -2.08 18.50 3.51
C ARG A 143 -2.83 17.25 3.99
N TYR A 144 -2.28 16.06 3.82
CA TYR A 144 -3.01 14.81 3.89
C TYR A 144 -3.66 14.57 5.27
N LYS A 145 -2.96 14.87 6.35
CA LYS A 145 -3.52 14.77 7.71
C LYS A 145 -4.80 15.62 7.88
N GLY A 146 -4.83 16.82 7.34
CA GLY A 146 -6.02 17.68 7.36
C GLY A 146 -7.15 17.13 6.48
N LEU A 147 -6.81 16.52 5.34
CA LEU A 147 -7.81 15.89 4.46
C LEU A 147 -8.47 14.69 5.14
N LEU A 148 -7.71 13.84 5.83
CA LEU A 148 -8.27 12.73 6.62
C LEU A 148 -9.17 13.23 7.75
N ALA A 149 -8.77 14.26 8.48
CA ALA A 149 -9.58 14.86 9.54
C ALA A 149 -10.91 15.40 8.99
N ARG A 150 -10.88 16.07 7.84
CA ARG A 150 -12.11 16.58 7.20
C ARG A 150 -13.04 15.46 6.75
N ARG A 151 -12.49 14.37 6.19
CA ARG A 151 -13.28 13.19 5.83
C ARG A 151 -13.93 12.55 7.05
N LYS A 152 -13.22 12.43 8.15
CA LYS A 152 -13.76 11.93 9.42
C LYS A 152 -14.93 12.79 9.90
N GLU A 153 -14.81 14.09 9.86
CA GLU A 153 -15.91 15.00 10.21
C GLU A 153 -17.15 14.79 9.32
N ILE A 154 -16.96 14.67 8.00
CA ILE A 154 -18.06 14.43 7.06
C ILE A 154 -18.74 13.10 7.36
N ILE A 155 -17.99 12.03 7.56
CA ILE A 155 -18.52 10.70 7.91
C ILE A 155 -19.34 10.78 9.21
N SER A 156 -18.81 11.42 10.25
CA SER A 156 -19.54 11.58 11.51
C SER A 156 -20.88 12.31 11.34
N ARG A 157 -20.95 13.28 10.41
CA ARG A 157 -22.19 13.98 10.09
C ARG A 157 -23.18 13.08 9.36
N TYR A 158 -22.71 12.26 8.43
CA TYR A 158 -23.57 11.27 7.75
C TYR A 158 -24.07 10.21 8.73
N ASP A 159 -23.21 9.68 9.62
CA ASP A 159 -23.60 8.73 10.64
C ASP A 159 -24.71 9.28 11.55
N ALA A 160 -24.55 10.52 12.00
CA ALA A 160 -25.55 11.18 12.84
C ALA A 160 -26.90 11.40 12.15
N ALA A 161 -26.92 11.56 10.83
CA ALA A 161 -28.13 11.76 10.05
C ALA A 161 -28.80 10.44 9.61
N LEU A 162 -28.02 9.43 9.23
CA LEU A 162 -28.52 8.23 8.54
C LEU A 162 -28.77 7.04 9.48
N LYS A 163 -27.92 6.83 10.48
CA LYS A 163 -28.11 5.73 11.44
C LYS A 163 -29.45 5.79 12.19
N PRO A 164 -29.95 6.96 12.65
CA PRO A 164 -31.25 7.05 13.27
C PRO A 164 -32.44 6.71 12.36
N LEU A 165 -32.22 6.74 11.04
CA LEU A 165 -33.23 6.34 10.04
C LEU A 165 -33.23 4.82 9.77
N GLY A 166 -32.40 4.05 10.47
CA GLY A 166 -32.26 2.61 10.27
C GLY A 166 -31.47 2.24 9.01
N ILE A 167 -30.71 3.18 8.43
CA ILE A 167 -29.85 2.91 7.29
C ILE A 167 -28.57 2.22 7.82
N GLU A 168 -28.30 1.03 7.31
CA GLU A 168 -27.05 0.35 7.57
C GLU A 168 -25.91 1.07 6.87
N VAL A 169 -24.82 1.32 7.58
CA VAL A 169 -23.66 2.03 7.08
C VAL A 169 -22.40 1.28 7.47
N LEU A 170 -21.36 1.41 6.66
CA LEU A 170 -20.05 0.84 7.00
C LEU A 170 -19.45 1.61 8.18
N ASP A 171 -19.12 0.91 9.28
CA ASP A 171 -18.42 1.52 10.41
C ASP A 171 -16.99 1.89 10.01
N HIS A 172 -16.69 3.19 10.06
CA HIS A 172 -15.39 3.72 9.65
C HIS A 172 -14.39 3.83 10.79
N TYR A 173 -14.87 3.93 12.02
CA TYR A 173 -14.05 4.21 13.20
C TYR A 173 -14.52 3.38 14.37
N THR A 174 -13.64 2.52 14.84
CA THR A 174 -13.85 1.66 16.02
C THR A 174 -12.66 1.78 16.97
N ASP A 175 -12.67 1.05 18.07
CA ASP A 175 -11.52 0.96 18.97
C ASP A 175 -10.33 0.20 18.32
N GLU A 176 -10.61 -0.67 17.35
CA GLU A 176 -9.60 -1.48 16.68
C GLU A 176 -8.98 -0.78 15.48
N TYR A 177 -9.77 -0.02 14.74
CA TYR A 177 -9.30 0.60 13.49
C TYR A 177 -9.82 2.01 13.23
N GLN A 178 -9.08 2.73 12.42
CA GLN A 178 -9.48 3.99 11.84
C GLN A 178 -9.43 3.88 10.31
N SER A 179 -10.55 4.09 9.65
CA SER A 179 -10.64 4.13 8.19
C SER A 179 -9.95 5.36 7.61
N SER A 180 -9.50 5.26 6.36
CA SER A 180 -9.11 6.42 5.56
C SER A 180 -10.32 7.28 5.15
N GLY A 181 -11.54 6.79 5.32
CA GLY A 181 -12.77 7.48 4.91
C GLY A 181 -12.88 7.69 3.40
N HIS A 182 -12.45 6.70 2.60
CA HIS A 182 -12.44 6.86 1.15
C HIS A 182 -13.84 6.92 0.54
N LEU A 183 -14.71 5.98 0.88
CA LEU A 183 -16.10 5.93 0.44
C LEU A 183 -17.02 5.75 1.66
N TYR A 184 -18.13 6.43 1.65
CA TYR A 184 -19.24 6.19 2.57
C TYR A 184 -20.21 5.21 1.92
N LEU A 185 -20.33 4.01 2.46
CA LEU A 185 -21.17 2.94 1.91
C LEU A 185 -22.43 2.76 2.78
N THR A 186 -23.56 2.66 2.12
CA THR A 186 -24.90 2.42 2.70
C THR A 186 -25.54 1.24 2.02
#